data_a0c3c921476cc5324b27b2a1fd559686
#
_entry.id   a0c3c921476cc5324b27b2a1fd559686
#
_cell.length_a   1.000
_cell.length_b   1.000
_cell.length_c   1.000
_cell.angle_alpha   90.00
_cell.angle_beta   90.00
_cell.angle_gamma   90.00
#
_symmetry.space_group_name_H-M   'P 1'
#
loop_
_entity.id
_entity.type
_entity.pdbx_description
1 polymer ?
#
loop_
_entity_poly.entity_id
_entity_poly.type
_entity_poly.pdbx_seq_one_letter_code
_entity_poly.pdbx_strand_id
1 'polypeptide(L)'
;MNLQYDGPITLAVGASRSAAHWKNKTMQWSEFLGMIQNTTQTRETLAEYRKMPKGKQDTIKDVGGFVGGWLKQGRRKAENLEHRSMFTLDADFATMDLLENLSMFYGCAAAVYSTHKHSTEAPRLRLLVPLTRQLSGDEYQAA
;
A
#
# COMPACT_ATOMS: atom_id res chain seq x y z
N MET A 1 2.94 20.88 -1.31
CA MET A 1 2.04 19.97 -0.54
C MET A 1 2.22 20.31 0.93
N ASN A 2 1.15 20.70 1.61
CA ASN A 2 1.23 21.00 3.04
C ASN A 2 0.95 19.68 3.79
N LEU A 3 2.01 19.04 4.31
CA LEU A 3 1.86 17.75 5.00
C LEU A 3 1.47 18.00 6.45
N GLN A 4 0.41 17.33 6.92
CA GLN A 4 0.00 17.33 8.33
C GLN A 4 0.96 16.51 9.21
N TYR A 5 1.71 15.62 8.60
CA TYR A 5 2.68 14.76 9.25
C TYR A 5 3.82 14.45 8.29
N ASP A 6 5.03 14.54 8.76
CA ASP A 6 6.24 14.10 8.04
C ASP A 6 7.23 13.48 9.02
N GLY A 7 6.86 12.36 9.58
CA GLY A 7 7.69 11.58 10.49
C GLY A 7 8.23 10.31 9.85
N PRO A 8 9.16 9.62 10.53
CA PRO A 8 9.75 8.38 10.04
C PRO A 8 8.73 7.25 10.03
N ILE A 9 8.72 6.49 8.95
CA ILE A 9 7.99 5.23 8.81
C ILE A 9 8.96 4.11 8.47
N THR A 10 8.57 2.89 8.80
CA THR A 10 9.29 1.67 8.40
C THR A 10 8.49 0.90 7.38
N LEU A 11 9.16 0.36 6.37
CA LEU A 11 8.55 -0.50 5.38
C LEU A 11 9.51 -1.57 4.90
N ALA A 12 8.97 -2.70 4.49
CA ALA A 12 9.72 -3.72 3.77
C ALA A 12 9.31 -3.69 2.30
N VAL A 13 10.29 -3.63 1.39
CA VAL A 13 10.08 -3.56 -0.05
C VAL A 13 10.55 -4.86 -0.70
N GLY A 14 9.72 -5.41 -1.58
CA GLY A 14 10.03 -6.61 -2.37
C GLY A 14 9.85 -6.38 -3.86
N ALA A 15 10.70 -6.99 -4.67
CA ALA A 15 10.63 -6.90 -6.13
C ALA A 15 9.44 -7.67 -6.72
N SER A 16 8.86 -8.59 -5.97
CA SER A 16 7.67 -9.37 -6.33
C SER A 16 6.99 -9.85 -5.04
N ARG A 17 5.70 -10.20 -5.12
CA ARG A 17 4.95 -10.77 -3.98
C ARG A 17 5.56 -12.09 -3.48
N SER A 18 6.24 -12.82 -4.35
CA SER A 18 6.91 -14.09 -4.08
C SER A 18 8.42 -13.97 -3.82
N ALA A 19 8.95 -12.75 -3.75
CA ALA A 19 10.36 -12.53 -3.48
C ALA A 19 10.79 -13.21 -2.17
N ALA A 20 11.90 -13.97 -2.23
CA ALA A 20 12.44 -14.69 -1.08
C ALA A 20 12.94 -13.73 0.01
N HIS A 21 13.38 -12.54 -0.40
CA HIS A 21 13.92 -11.52 0.50
C HIS A 21 13.26 -10.15 0.23
N TRP A 22 12.77 -9.56 1.29
CA TRP A 22 12.23 -8.21 1.36
C TRP A 22 13.21 -7.32 2.11
N LYS A 23 13.48 -6.15 1.58
CA LYS A 23 14.42 -5.20 2.17
C LYS A 23 13.69 -4.23 3.07
N ASN A 24 13.99 -4.28 4.37
CA ASN A 24 13.50 -3.28 5.32
C ASN A 24 14.17 -1.93 5.08
N LYS A 25 13.39 -0.86 5.20
CA LYS A 25 13.81 0.53 5.07
C LYS A 25 13.12 1.40 6.11
N THR A 26 13.80 2.45 6.52
CA THR A 26 13.21 3.59 7.23
C THR A 26 13.33 4.82 6.33
N MET A 27 12.26 5.58 6.21
CA MET A 27 12.24 6.82 5.42
C MET A 27 11.20 7.77 6.00
N GLN A 28 11.25 9.04 5.60
CA GLN A 28 10.22 10.01 5.94
C GLN A 28 8.92 9.72 5.17
N TRP A 29 7.79 10.09 5.75
CA TRP A 29 6.49 9.95 5.08
C TRP A 29 6.46 10.66 3.72
N SER A 30 7.03 11.86 3.62
CA SER A 30 7.16 12.62 2.36
C SER A 30 7.96 11.86 1.30
N GLU A 31 9.06 11.20 1.66
CA GLU A 31 9.85 10.38 0.74
C GLU A 31 9.04 9.19 0.21
N PHE A 32 8.28 8.55 1.11
CA PHE A 32 7.39 7.46 0.73
C PHE A 32 6.27 7.93 -0.21
N LEU A 33 5.67 9.09 0.04
CA LEU A 33 4.69 9.69 -0.87
C LEU A 33 5.28 9.92 -2.26
N GLY A 34 6.51 10.44 -2.34
CA GLY A 34 7.24 10.58 -3.61
C GLY A 34 7.44 9.22 -4.31
N MET A 35 7.73 8.17 -3.56
CA MET A 35 7.89 6.81 -4.11
C MET A 35 6.59 6.29 -4.72
N ILE A 36 5.43 6.42 -4.04
CA ILE A 36 4.15 5.91 -4.53
C ILE A 36 3.53 6.76 -5.66
N GLN A 37 3.98 8.00 -5.86
CA GLN A 37 3.59 8.82 -7.02
C GLN A 37 4.16 8.29 -8.33
N ASN A 38 5.25 7.52 -8.29
CA ASN A 38 5.82 6.89 -9.47
C ASN A 38 4.98 5.69 -9.89
N THR A 39 4.06 5.92 -10.82
CA THR A 39 3.14 4.89 -11.32
C THR A 39 3.88 3.89 -12.20
N THR A 40 3.78 2.61 -11.86
CA THR A 40 4.21 1.53 -12.74
C THR A 40 3.07 1.18 -13.69
N GLN A 41 3.27 1.44 -14.99
CA GLN A 41 2.31 1.08 -16.02
C GLN A 41 2.72 -0.22 -16.70
N THR A 42 1.75 -1.11 -16.91
CA THR A 42 1.91 -2.31 -17.72
C THR A 42 1.48 -2.01 -19.17
N ARG A 43 1.80 -2.90 -20.12
CA ARG A 43 1.56 -2.65 -21.56
C ARG A 43 0.12 -2.90 -21.96
N GLU A 44 -0.59 -3.70 -21.19
CA GLU A 44 -1.95 -4.15 -21.48
C GLU A 44 -2.96 -3.06 -21.13
N THR A 45 -3.98 -2.91 -21.94
CA THR A 45 -5.17 -2.15 -21.56
C THR A 45 -5.95 -2.86 -20.46
N LEU A 46 -6.74 -2.11 -19.69
CA LEU A 46 -7.59 -2.69 -18.64
C LEU A 46 -8.57 -3.74 -19.20
N ALA A 47 -9.09 -3.52 -20.42
CA ALA A 47 -9.99 -4.45 -21.11
C ALA A 47 -9.30 -5.77 -21.47
N GLU A 48 -8.09 -5.71 -22.00
CA GLU A 48 -7.26 -6.89 -22.29
C GLU A 48 -6.92 -7.65 -21.01
N TYR A 49 -6.45 -6.93 -19.99
CA TYR A 49 -6.11 -7.50 -18.69
C TYR A 49 -7.29 -8.26 -18.07
N ARG A 50 -8.51 -7.68 -18.10
CA ARG A 50 -9.71 -8.32 -17.53
C ARG A 50 -10.10 -9.64 -18.22
N LYS A 51 -9.76 -9.79 -19.51
CA LYS A 51 -10.03 -11.02 -20.30
C LYS A 51 -9.00 -12.12 -20.06
N MET A 52 -7.87 -11.83 -19.44
CA MET A 52 -6.80 -12.81 -19.23
C MET A 52 -7.14 -13.79 -18.11
N PRO A 53 -6.63 -15.03 -18.17
CA PRO A 53 -6.70 -15.98 -17.07
C PRO A 53 -6.10 -15.39 -15.78
N LYS A 54 -6.65 -15.75 -14.62
CA LYS A 54 -6.27 -15.23 -13.31
C LYS A 54 -4.75 -15.31 -13.04
N GLY A 55 -4.10 -16.43 -13.38
CA GLY A 55 -2.64 -16.58 -13.19
C GLY A 55 -1.84 -15.57 -13.99
N LYS A 56 -2.24 -15.26 -15.24
CA LYS A 56 -1.59 -14.24 -16.06
C LYS A 56 -1.80 -12.84 -15.51
N GLN A 57 -3.04 -12.53 -15.07
CA GLN A 57 -3.34 -11.29 -14.37
C GLN A 57 -2.44 -11.09 -13.13
N ASP A 58 -2.26 -12.15 -12.35
CA ASP A 58 -1.46 -12.10 -11.12
C ASP A 58 0.03 -11.89 -11.42
N THR A 59 0.54 -12.44 -12.51
CA THR A 59 1.92 -12.20 -12.98
C THR A 59 2.12 -10.76 -13.44
N ILE A 60 1.20 -10.23 -14.24
CA ILE A 60 1.29 -8.86 -14.81
C ILE A 60 1.28 -7.80 -13.70
N LYS A 61 0.41 -7.94 -12.72
CA LYS A 61 0.31 -6.95 -11.61
C LYS A 61 1.40 -7.09 -10.56
N ASP A 62 2.25 -8.16 -10.64
CA ASP A 62 3.33 -8.38 -9.67
C ASP A 62 4.59 -7.60 -10.07
N VAL A 63 4.50 -6.30 -9.95
CA VAL A 63 5.58 -5.34 -10.23
C VAL A 63 6.36 -4.95 -8.98
N GLY A 64 6.30 -5.77 -7.94
CA GLY A 64 6.83 -5.48 -6.62
C GLY A 64 5.79 -4.88 -5.68
N GLY A 65 6.23 -4.48 -4.50
CA GLY A 65 5.36 -3.91 -3.51
C GLY A 65 6.05 -3.62 -2.19
N PHE A 66 5.25 -3.18 -1.22
CA PHE A 66 5.72 -2.91 0.12
C PHE A 66 4.80 -3.50 1.19
N VAL A 67 5.34 -3.68 2.37
CA VAL A 67 4.62 -3.94 3.63
C VAL A 67 4.90 -2.76 4.55
N GLY A 68 3.86 -2.13 5.08
CA GLY A 68 3.98 -0.97 5.98
C GLY A 68 4.42 -1.38 7.38
N GLY A 69 5.65 -1.87 7.52
CA GLY A 69 6.23 -2.35 8.75
C GLY A 69 7.57 -3.04 8.52
N TRP A 70 8.06 -3.74 9.54
CA TRP A 70 9.37 -4.39 9.55
C TRP A 70 9.22 -5.92 9.55
N LEU A 71 9.97 -6.59 8.68
CA LEU A 71 9.98 -8.05 8.55
C LEU A 71 11.26 -8.65 9.10
N LYS A 72 11.16 -9.55 10.08
CA LYS A 72 12.30 -10.35 10.56
C LYS A 72 12.86 -11.15 9.40
N GLN A 73 14.20 -11.16 9.29
CA GLN A 73 14.93 -11.90 8.26
C GLN A 73 14.51 -11.56 6.81
N GLY A 74 13.81 -10.44 6.58
CA GLY A 74 13.32 -10.06 5.26
C GLY A 74 12.31 -11.05 4.66
N ARG A 75 11.60 -11.82 5.47
CA ARG A 75 10.63 -12.81 5.00
C ARG A 75 9.21 -12.30 5.18
N ARG A 76 8.44 -12.21 4.07
CA ARG A 76 7.04 -11.79 4.08
C ARG A 76 6.13 -12.93 4.53
N LYS A 77 6.08 -13.14 5.84
CA LYS A 77 5.18 -14.07 6.52
C LYS A 77 4.60 -13.37 7.76
N ALA A 78 3.41 -13.77 8.18
CA ALA A 78 2.76 -13.18 9.36
C ALA A 78 3.62 -13.29 10.63
N GLU A 79 4.20 -14.46 10.86
CA GLU A 79 5.08 -14.72 12.01
C GLU A 79 6.38 -13.88 12.01
N ASN A 80 6.77 -13.37 10.87
CA ASN A 80 7.97 -12.53 10.72
C ASN A 80 7.68 -11.03 10.79
N LEU A 81 6.44 -10.65 10.94
CA LEU A 81 6.08 -9.24 11.13
C LEU A 81 6.50 -8.81 12.55
N GLU A 82 7.47 -7.91 12.62
CA GLU A 82 7.95 -7.38 13.90
C GLU A 82 7.04 -6.27 14.40
N HIS A 83 6.72 -5.32 13.51
CA HIS A 83 5.79 -4.24 13.79
C HIS A 83 5.20 -3.64 12.51
N ARG A 84 4.11 -2.89 12.67
CA ARG A 84 3.51 -2.02 11.66
C ARG A 84 3.76 -0.55 11.99
N SER A 85 4.04 0.25 10.96
CA SER A 85 4.19 1.71 11.05
C SER A 85 3.12 2.47 10.27
N MET A 86 2.28 1.77 9.53
CA MET A 86 1.14 2.35 8.83
C MET A 86 0.00 1.34 8.66
N PHE A 87 -1.22 1.83 8.63
CA PHE A 87 -2.34 1.08 8.09
C PHE A 87 -2.28 1.05 6.56
N THR A 88 -2.61 -0.11 6.01
CA THR A 88 -2.75 -0.33 4.57
C THR A 88 -4.08 -1.02 4.34
N LEU A 89 -5.06 -0.29 3.84
CA LEU A 89 -6.43 -0.75 3.68
C LEU A 89 -6.82 -0.76 2.20
N ASP A 90 -7.31 -1.88 1.71
CA ASP A 90 -7.82 -2.01 0.35
C ASP A 90 -9.32 -1.67 0.32
N ALA A 91 -9.68 -0.68 -0.49
CA ALA A 91 -11.06 -0.25 -0.74
C ALA A 91 -11.47 -0.70 -2.15
N ASP A 92 -11.89 -1.96 -2.24
CA ASP A 92 -12.27 -2.60 -3.51
C ASP A 92 -13.63 -2.15 -4.05
N PHE A 93 -14.43 -1.48 -3.24
CA PHE A 93 -15.75 -0.93 -3.56
C PHE A 93 -15.82 0.55 -3.15
N ALA A 94 -14.73 1.28 -3.33
CA ALA A 94 -14.65 2.69 -2.97
C ALA A 94 -15.51 3.55 -3.91
N THR A 95 -15.85 4.74 -3.41
CA THR A 95 -16.31 5.86 -4.22
C THR A 95 -15.15 6.81 -4.49
N MET A 96 -15.25 7.66 -5.50
CA MET A 96 -14.15 8.59 -5.86
C MET A 96 -13.95 9.70 -4.82
N ASP A 97 -14.94 9.95 -3.99
CA ASP A 97 -14.92 10.92 -2.89
C ASP A 97 -14.34 10.36 -1.57
N LEU A 98 -13.77 9.13 -1.61
CA LEU A 98 -13.21 8.47 -0.41
C LEU A 98 -12.25 9.38 0.35
N LEU A 99 -11.33 10.06 -0.35
CA LEU A 99 -10.34 10.91 0.29
C LEU A 99 -10.96 12.15 0.92
N GLU A 100 -11.95 12.76 0.26
CA GLU A 100 -12.69 13.90 0.79
C GLU A 100 -13.44 13.52 2.05
N ASN A 101 -14.16 12.40 2.03
CA ASN A 101 -14.89 11.87 3.18
C ASN A 101 -13.95 11.59 4.35
N LEU A 102 -12.79 10.95 4.09
CA LEU A 102 -11.80 10.70 5.13
C LEU A 102 -11.26 12.00 5.73
N SER A 103 -10.95 13.00 4.91
CA SER A 103 -10.44 14.29 5.39
C SER A 103 -11.46 15.10 6.20
N MET A 104 -12.75 14.90 5.95
CA MET A 104 -13.83 15.52 6.74
C MET A 104 -14.00 14.90 8.13
N PHE A 105 -13.80 13.58 8.25
CA PHE A 105 -14.05 12.85 9.49
C PHE A 105 -12.80 12.60 10.34
N TYR A 106 -11.64 12.57 9.71
CA TYR A 106 -10.38 12.19 10.37
C TYR A 106 -9.30 13.24 10.11
N GLY A 107 -8.89 13.94 11.16
CA GLY A 107 -7.79 14.90 11.13
C GLY A 107 -6.40 14.24 11.15
N CYS A 108 -6.20 13.17 10.38
CA CYS A 108 -4.93 12.46 10.30
C CYS A 108 -4.29 12.55 8.90
N ALA A 109 -2.97 12.39 8.86
CA ALA A 109 -2.28 12.24 7.59
C ALA A 109 -2.71 10.93 6.90
N ALA A 110 -3.02 11.00 5.62
CA ALA A 110 -3.39 9.85 4.83
C ALA A 110 -2.96 10.03 3.37
N ALA A 111 -2.84 8.93 2.66
CA ALA A 111 -2.67 8.91 1.21
C ALA A 111 -3.60 7.86 0.60
N VAL A 112 -4.13 8.17 -0.57
CA VAL A 112 -4.95 7.23 -1.35
C VAL A 112 -4.35 7.12 -2.75
N TYR A 113 -4.24 5.91 -3.26
CA TYR A 113 -3.85 5.68 -4.65
C TYR A 113 -4.68 4.55 -5.28
N SER A 114 -4.76 4.59 -6.60
CA SER A 114 -5.47 3.57 -7.38
C SER A 114 -4.66 2.28 -7.51
N THR A 115 -5.33 1.13 -7.44
CA THR A 115 -4.70 -0.17 -7.68
C THR A 115 -4.93 -0.63 -9.12
N HIS A 116 -4.24 -1.69 -9.56
CA HIS A 116 -4.17 -2.12 -10.97
C HIS A 116 -5.52 -2.32 -11.68
N LYS A 117 -6.60 -2.66 -10.97
CA LYS A 117 -7.93 -2.86 -11.56
C LYS A 117 -8.85 -1.65 -11.47
N HIS A 118 -8.33 -0.53 -11.03
CA HIS A 118 -9.12 0.70 -10.89
C HIS A 118 -9.70 1.16 -12.22
N SER A 119 -10.93 1.63 -12.18
CA SER A 119 -11.58 2.43 -13.23
C SER A 119 -12.55 3.41 -12.59
N THR A 120 -12.97 4.41 -13.33
CA THR A 120 -13.96 5.41 -12.85
C THR A 120 -15.27 4.78 -12.44
N GLU A 121 -15.72 3.75 -13.18
CA GLU A 121 -16.98 3.04 -12.94
C GLU A 121 -16.89 2.02 -11.80
N ALA A 122 -15.67 1.57 -11.49
CA ALA A 122 -15.41 0.60 -10.42
C ALA A 122 -14.10 0.98 -9.70
N PRO A 123 -14.13 2.02 -8.87
CA PRO A 123 -12.94 2.48 -8.16
C PRO A 123 -12.36 1.40 -7.25
N ARG A 124 -11.05 1.19 -7.37
CA ARG A 124 -10.26 0.33 -6.50
C ARG A 124 -9.10 1.11 -5.96
N LEU A 125 -9.19 1.44 -4.70
CA LEU A 125 -8.29 2.35 -4.03
C LEU A 125 -7.58 1.64 -2.88
N ARG A 126 -6.42 2.17 -2.54
CA ARG A 126 -5.70 1.77 -1.33
C ARG A 126 -5.45 3.00 -0.47
N LEU A 127 -5.91 2.91 0.77
CA LEU A 127 -5.68 3.93 1.79
C LEU A 127 -4.46 3.57 2.62
N LEU A 128 -3.62 4.55 2.85
CA LEU A 128 -2.45 4.49 3.70
C LEU A 128 -2.57 5.55 4.80
N VAL A 129 -2.36 5.14 6.04
CA VAL A 129 -2.37 6.05 7.19
C VAL A 129 -1.10 5.79 8.02
N PRO A 130 -0.16 6.75 8.11
CA PRO A 130 1.00 6.60 8.96
C PRO A 130 0.58 6.58 10.43
N LEU A 131 1.21 5.74 11.22
CA LEU A 131 0.92 5.60 12.64
C LEU A 131 1.89 6.44 13.47
N THR A 132 1.41 7.05 14.54
CA THR A 132 2.23 7.82 15.49
C THR A 132 3.16 6.94 16.32
N ARG A 133 2.84 5.64 16.43
CA ARG A 133 3.70 4.62 17.05
C ARG A 133 3.63 3.31 16.27
N GLN A 134 4.61 2.49 16.46
CA GLN A 134 4.61 1.13 15.93
C GLN A 134 3.56 0.27 16.65
N LEU A 135 2.86 -0.58 15.90
CA LEU A 135 1.92 -1.57 16.41
C LEU A 135 2.49 -2.98 16.22
N SER A 136 2.31 -3.84 17.20
CA SER A 136 2.53 -5.28 17.01
C SER A 136 1.53 -5.88 16.02
N GLY A 137 1.75 -7.11 15.58
CA GLY A 137 0.81 -7.82 14.69
C GLY A 137 -0.59 -7.95 15.31
N ASP A 138 -0.65 -8.27 16.59
CA ASP A 138 -1.93 -8.44 17.32
C ASP A 138 -2.66 -7.11 17.50
N GLU A 139 -1.95 -6.04 17.87
CA GLU A 139 -2.52 -4.69 17.96
C GLU A 139 -3.07 -4.22 16.60
N TYR A 140 -2.36 -4.53 15.52
CA TYR A 140 -2.78 -4.15 14.17
C TYR A 140 -4.05 -4.88 13.72
N GLN A 141 -4.25 -6.13 14.15
CA GLN A 141 -5.46 -6.90 13.85
C GLN A 141 -6.67 -6.44 14.68
N ALA A 142 -6.42 -5.88 15.87
CA ALA A 142 -7.46 -5.40 16.75
C ALA A 142 -7.92 -3.97 16.46
N ALA A 143 -7.16 -3.22 15.67
CA ALA A 143 -7.43 -1.83 15.29
C ALA A 143 -8.25 -1.75 14.00
#